data_2cfa15122c77a81faf16c4605e263009
#
_entry.id   2cfa15122c77a81faf16c4605e263009
#
_cell.length_a   1.000
_cell.length_b   1.000
_cell.length_c   1.000
_cell.angle_alpha   90.00
_cell.angle_beta   90.00
_cell.angle_gamma   90.00
#
_symmetry.space_group_name_H-M   'P 1'
#
loop_
_entity.id
_entity.type
_entity.pdbx_description
1 polymer ?
#
loop_
_entity_poly.entity_id
_entity_poly.type
_entity_poly.pdbx_seq_one_letter_code
_entity_poly.pdbx_strand_id
1 'polypeptide(L)'
;CYWILASGSLVRFWQIPELVGMEKKQVPEMVPANLRNELLGYEKNRIQLCWNPRPLSRAELTDWVMAEPGPRLVIMNTVQSAAVIADDICRKYGRECVEHLSTALMPEDRAETIKVVKRRLENPVDTNWVLVATSCVEAGVDFSFRIGFRELASVLSLLQAAGRIDRNGFYGDAKMWSFSMQD
;
A
#
# COMPACT_ATOMS: atom_id res chain seq x y z
N CYS A 1 26.73 22.66 7.58
CA CYS A 1 25.66 22.05 6.81
C CYS A 1 24.99 20.99 7.68
N TYR A 2 23.66 20.96 7.76
CA TYR A 2 22.88 19.97 8.52
C TYR A 2 22.07 19.11 7.54
N TRP A 3 21.99 17.81 7.80
CA TRP A 3 21.19 16.87 7.04
C TRP A 3 20.07 16.35 7.92
N ILE A 4 18.82 16.43 7.44
CA ILE A 4 17.65 15.86 8.10
C ILE A 4 17.17 14.69 7.24
N LEU A 5 17.17 13.49 7.81
CA LEU A 5 16.65 12.28 7.18
C LEU A 5 15.29 11.97 7.80
N ALA A 6 14.23 12.01 7.00
CA ALA A 6 12.87 11.73 7.44
C ALA A 6 12.19 10.74 6.50
N SER A 7 11.70 9.63 7.05
CA SER A 7 10.92 8.65 6.33
C SER A 7 10.16 7.77 7.32
N GLY A 8 8.92 7.40 7.02
CA GLY A 8 8.16 6.44 7.84
C GLY A 8 8.76 5.03 7.85
N SER A 9 9.63 4.72 6.87
CA SER A 9 10.30 3.43 6.70
C SER A 9 11.83 3.58 6.66
N LEU A 10 12.38 4.53 7.42
CA LEU A 10 13.81 4.81 7.42
C LEU A 10 14.59 3.60 7.97
N VAL A 11 15.37 2.97 7.10
CA VAL A 11 16.35 1.97 7.52
C VAL A 11 17.51 2.68 8.19
N ARG A 12 17.83 2.28 9.41
CA ARG A 12 18.96 2.83 10.18
C ARG A 12 20.28 2.25 9.65
N PHE A 13 20.68 2.65 8.44
CA PHE A 13 21.89 2.14 7.77
C PHE A 13 23.17 2.30 8.60
N TRP A 14 23.22 3.29 9.49
CA TRP A 14 24.33 3.49 10.45
C TRP A 14 24.38 2.44 11.58
N GLN A 15 23.41 1.53 11.66
CA GLN A 15 23.37 0.40 12.60
C GLN A 15 23.69 -0.94 11.90
N ILE A 16 23.86 -0.97 10.58
CA ILE A 16 24.13 -2.19 9.81
C ILE A 16 25.63 -2.51 9.94
N PRO A 17 26.01 -3.69 10.52
CA PRO A 17 27.41 -4.02 10.79
C PRO A 17 28.32 -3.96 9.55
N GLU A 18 27.83 -4.40 8.40
CA GLU A 18 28.57 -4.44 7.13
C GLU A 18 28.90 -3.05 6.57
N LEU A 19 28.13 -2.04 6.97
CA LEU A 19 28.33 -0.64 6.59
C LEU A 19 29.14 0.14 7.63
N VAL A 20 29.45 -0.45 8.77
CA VAL A 20 30.10 0.16 9.94
C VAL A 20 31.63 0.02 9.90
N GLY A 21 32.26 -0.18 8.75
CA GLY A 21 33.70 0.07 8.60
C GLY A 21 34.10 1.53 8.88
N MET A 22 33.12 2.40 9.16
CA MET A 22 33.27 3.79 9.61
C MET A 22 32.87 3.90 11.07
N GLU A 23 33.53 4.76 11.85
CA GLU A 23 33.17 5.07 13.23
C GLU A 23 31.65 5.19 13.41
N LYS A 24 31.09 4.49 14.40
CA LYS A 24 29.68 4.58 14.76
C LYS A 24 29.32 6.02 15.12
N LYS A 25 28.97 6.81 14.12
CA LYS A 25 28.39 8.14 14.38
C LYS A 25 26.99 7.93 14.94
N GLN A 26 26.77 8.34 16.17
CA GLN A 26 25.42 8.43 16.70
C GLN A 26 24.68 9.52 15.91
N VAL A 27 23.69 9.10 15.14
CA VAL A 27 22.78 10.04 14.49
C VAL A 27 21.69 10.37 15.50
N PRO A 28 21.60 11.63 15.98
CA PRO A 28 20.57 11.98 16.96
C PRO A 28 19.18 11.84 16.35
N GLU A 29 18.29 11.23 17.13
CA GLU A 29 16.89 11.11 16.71
C GLU A 29 16.15 12.41 17.04
N MET A 30 15.41 12.95 16.06
CA MET A 30 14.63 14.20 16.22
C MET A 30 13.41 14.01 17.13
N VAL A 31 12.86 12.79 17.17
CA VAL A 31 11.67 12.47 17.98
C VAL A 31 12.13 11.82 19.30
N PRO A 32 11.83 12.41 20.46
CA PRO A 32 12.14 11.80 21.76
C PRO A 32 11.48 10.42 21.92
N ALA A 33 12.13 9.53 22.67
CA ALA A 33 11.68 8.14 22.79
C ALA A 33 10.26 8.01 23.41
N ASN A 34 9.89 8.87 24.36
CA ASN A 34 8.55 8.90 24.93
C ASN A 34 7.48 9.23 23.90
N LEU A 35 7.68 10.28 23.10
CA LEU A 35 6.76 10.68 22.05
C LEU A 35 6.67 9.62 20.94
N ARG A 36 7.80 8.98 20.59
CA ARG A 36 7.81 7.87 19.64
C ARG A 36 6.97 6.69 20.11
N ASN A 37 7.10 6.31 21.39
CA ASN A 37 6.32 5.21 21.96
C ASN A 37 4.82 5.51 21.98
N GLU A 38 4.44 6.76 22.23
CA GLU A 38 3.06 7.21 22.14
C GLU A 38 2.53 7.11 20.70
N LEU A 39 3.25 7.65 19.73
CA LEU A 39 2.89 7.56 18.30
C LEU A 39 2.80 6.11 17.79
N LEU A 40 3.73 5.24 18.23
CA LEU A 40 3.66 3.81 17.91
C LEU A 40 2.43 3.13 18.50
N GLY A 41 1.93 3.59 19.65
CA GLY A 41 0.68 3.12 20.25
C GLY A 41 -0.53 3.37 19.36
N TYR A 42 -0.61 4.54 18.73
CA TYR A 42 -1.66 4.89 17.77
C TYR A 42 -1.55 4.05 16.50
N GLU A 43 -0.35 3.91 15.93
CA GLU A 43 -0.13 3.17 14.68
C GLU A 43 -0.41 1.67 14.81
N LYS A 44 -0.06 1.04 15.94
CA LYS A 44 -0.27 -0.40 16.16
C LYS A 44 -1.72 -0.84 16.04
N ASN A 45 -2.65 0.03 16.39
CA ASN A 45 -4.09 -0.28 16.43
C ASN A 45 -4.82 0.19 15.17
N ARG A 46 -4.14 0.93 14.27
CA ARG A 46 -4.77 1.52 13.09
C ARG A 46 -5.03 0.48 12.00
N ILE A 47 -4.09 -0.44 11.78
CA ILE A 47 -4.16 -1.43 10.68
C ILE A 47 -3.75 -2.80 11.20
N GLN A 48 -4.52 -3.81 10.87
CA GLN A 48 -4.14 -5.20 11.08
C GLN A 48 -3.37 -5.72 9.86
N LEU A 49 -2.13 -6.16 10.06
CA LEU A 49 -1.37 -6.88 9.03
C LEU A 49 -1.76 -8.34 9.05
N CYS A 50 -2.20 -8.85 7.91
CA CYS A 50 -2.69 -10.21 7.74
C CYS A 50 -1.88 -10.94 6.66
N TRP A 51 -1.83 -12.26 6.77
CA TRP A 51 -1.14 -13.13 5.81
C TRP A 51 -2.08 -14.23 5.30
N ASN A 52 -2.14 -14.43 3.96
CA ASN A 52 -2.77 -15.59 3.37
C ASN A 52 -1.68 -16.61 3.00
N PRO A 53 -1.61 -17.77 3.68
CA PRO A 53 -0.55 -18.76 3.46
C PRO A 53 -0.70 -19.56 2.16
N ARG A 54 -1.90 -19.57 1.56
CA ARG A 54 -2.19 -20.35 0.37
C ARG A 54 -2.03 -19.48 -0.88
N PRO A 55 -1.24 -19.92 -1.89
CA PRO A 55 -1.22 -19.26 -3.17
C PRO A 55 -2.61 -19.22 -3.83
N LEU A 56 -2.95 -18.11 -4.45
CA LEU A 56 -4.25 -17.84 -5.02
C LEU A 56 -4.21 -17.89 -6.55
N SER A 57 -5.21 -18.48 -7.15
CA SER A 57 -5.49 -18.27 -8.57
C SER A 57 -6.05 -16.85 -8.81
N ARG A 58 -6.03 -16.39 -10.07
CA ARG A 58 -6.56 -15.08 -10.46
C ARG A 58 -8.04 -14.91 -10.07
N ALA A 59 -8.84 -15.97 -10.30
CA ALA A 59 -10.26 -15.95 -9.97
C ALA A 59 -10.49 -15.85 -8.45
N GLU A 60 -9.75 -16.64 -7.65
CA GLU A 60 -9.84 -16.57 -6.19
C GLU A 60 -9.45 -15.20 -5.65
N LEU A 61 -8.37 -14.58 -6.17
CA LEU A 61 -7.96 -13.23 -5.77
C LEU A 61 -9.06 -12.21 -6.09
N THR A 62 -9.59 -12.24 -7.33
CA THR A 62 -10.63 -11.30 -7.78
C THR A 62 -11.87 -11.39 -6.91
N ASP A 63 -12.32 -12.61 -6.60
CA ASP A 63 -13.51 -12.83 -5.78
C ASP A 63 -13.29 -12.41 -4.34
N TRP A 64 -12.14 -12.76 -3.77
CA TRP A 64 -11.80 -12.36 -2.42
C TRP A 64 -11.72 -10.83 -2.28
N VAL A 65 -11.01 -10.18 -3.19
CA VAL A 65 -10.90 -8.71 -3.19
C VAL A 65 -12.26 -8.05 -3.23
N MET A 66 -13.15 -8.50 -4.13
CA MET A 66 -14.46 -7.88 -4.32
C MET A 66 -15.48 -8.25 -3.23
N ALA A 67 -15.25 -9.32 -2.48
CA ALA A 67 -16.07 -9.69 -1.31
C ALA A 67 -15.78 -8.83 -0.06
N GLU A 68 -14.59 -8.25 0.04
CA GLU A 68 -14.22 -7.39 1.18
C GLU A 68 -14.82 -5.99 1.04
N PRO A 69 -15.01 -5.26 2.15
CA PRO A 69 -15.57 -3.90 2.09
C PRO A 69 -14.58 -2.92 1.43
N GLY A 70 -15.06 -2.04 0.57
CA GLY A 70 -14.25 -1.04 -0.13
C GLY A 70 -14.30 0.36 0.48
N PRO A 71 -13.55 1.29 -0.10
CA PRO A 71 -12.68 1.16 -1.28
C PRO A 71 -11.43 0.29 -1.00
N ARG A 72 -10.99 -0.45 -2.03
CA ARG A 72 -9.94 -1.48 -1.91
C ARG A 72 -8.69 -1.10 -2.71
N LEU A 73 -7.53 -1.54 -2.23
CA LEU A 73 -6.25 -1.40 -2.94
C LEU A 73 -5.62 -2.78 -3.16
N VAL A 74 -5.29 -3.11 -4.41
CA VAL A 74 -4.50 -4.31 -4.75
C VAL A 74 -3.18 -3.85 -5.36
N ILE A 75 -2.06 -4.32 -4.82
CA ILE A 75 -0.73 -4.01 -5.35
C ILE A 75 -0.07 -5.30 -5.82
N MET A 76 0.20 -5.35 -7.13
CA MET A 76 0.86 -6.46 -7.80
C MET A 76 2.35 -6.15 -8.04
N ASN A 77 3.17 -7.19 -8.17
CA ASN A 77 4.60 -7.05 -8.38
C ASN A 77 4.97 -6.63 -9.80
N THR A 78 4.13 -6.99 -10.78
CA THR A 78 4.41 -6.67 -12.18
C THR A 78 3.28 -5.86 -12.83
N VAL A 79 3.63 -5.10 -13.84
CA VAL A 79 2.67 -4.34 -14.67
C VAL A 79 1.68 -5.29 -15.33
N GLN A 80 2.17 -6.42 -15.84
CA GLN A 80 1.35 -7.41 -16.51
C GLN A 80 0.33 -8.03 -15.55
N SER A 81 0.76 -8.47 -14.37
CA SER A 81 -0.15 -9.04 -13.36
C SER A 81 -1.22 -8.03 -12.94
N ALA A 82 -0.84 -6.76 -12.73
CA ALA A 82 -1.77 -5.70 -12.39
C ALA A 82 -2.83 -5.48 -13.50
N ALA A 83 -2.39 -5.42 -14.76
CA ALA A 83 -3.29 -5.25 -15.89
C ALA A 83 -4.26 -6.43 -16.04
N VAL A 84 -3.78 -7.66 -15.89
CA VAL A 84 -4.59 -8.88 -15.98
C VAL A 84 -5.65 -8.94 -14.87
N ILE A 85 -5.28 -8.66 -13.62
CA ILE A 85 -6.23 -8.62 -12.50
C ILE A 85 -7.26 -7.50 -12.68
N ALA A 86 -6.85 -6.33 -13.16
CA ALA A 86 -7.77 -5.24 -13.45
C ALA A 86 -8.78 -5.61 -14.56
N ASP A 87 -8.33 -6.29 -15.61
CA ASP A 87 -9.20 -6.78 -16.70
C ASP A 87 -10.17 -7.86 -16.21
N ASP A 88 -9.71 -8.82 -15.39
CA ASP A 88 -10.57 -9.86 -14.79
C ASP A 88 -11.69 -9.23 -13.93
N ILE A 89 -11.36 -8.23 -13.10
CA ILE A 89 -12.35 -7.50 -12.30
C ILE A 89 -13.31 -6.72 -13.20
N CYS A 90 -12.79 -6.02 -14.20
CA CYS A 90 -13.58 -5.27 -15.17
C CYS A 90 -14.62 -6.16 -15.89
N ARG A 91 -14.19 -7.33 -16.35
CA ARG A 91 -15.08 -8.28 -17.06
C ARG A 91 -16.14 -8.89 -16.16
N LYS A 92 -15.81 -9.16 -14.89
CA LYS A 92 -16.70 -9.87 -13.97
C LYS A 92 -17.63 -8.94 -13.22
N TYR A 93 -17.16 -7.77 -12.79
CA TYR A 93 -17.86 -6.85 -11.89
C TYR A 93 -18.24 -5.50 -12.51
N GLY A 94 -17.77 -5.23 -13.73
CA GLY A 94 -18.01 -3.96 -14.43
C GLY A 94 -16.84 -2.98 -14.42
N ARG A 95 -16.78 -2.13 -15.43
CA ARG A 95 -15.71 -1.13 -15.59
C ARG A 95 -15.68 -0.10 -14.47
N GLU A 96 -16.82 0.22 -13.93
CA GLU A 96 -17.00 1.17 -12.82
C GLU A 96 -16.42 0.67 -11.49
N CYS A 97 -16.22 -0.66 -11.35
CA CYS A 97 -15.70 -1.27 -10.13
C CYS A 97 -14.17 -1.28 -10.05
N VAL A 98 -13.45 -0.86 -11.11
CA VAL A 98 -11.98 -0.97 -11.14
C VAL A 98 -11.30 0.24 -11.74
N GLU A 99 -10.25 0.69 -11.07
CA GLU A 99 -9.25 1.61 -11.61
C GLU A 99 -7.90 0.89 -11.71
N HIS A 100 -7.07 1.27 -12.67
CA HIS A 100 -5.74 0.67 -12.87
C HIS A 100 -4.66 1.75 -12.89
N LEU A 101 -3.60 1.55 -12.10
CA LEU A 101 -2.47 2.49 -12.02
C LEU A 101 -1.15 1.74 -12.03
N SER A 102 -0.38 1.93 -13.09
CA SER A 102 0.95 1.32 -13.20
C SER A 102 1.96 2.28 -13.85
N THR A 103 3.23 1.89 -13.79
CA THR A 103 4.32 2.65 -14.42
C THR A 103 4.31 2.56 -15.95
N ALA A 104 3.52 1.65 -16.53
CA ALA A 104 3.36 1.54 -17.99
C ALA A 104 2.40 2.57 -18.58
N LEU A 105 1.58 3.23 -17.76
CA LEU A 105 0.71 4.30 -18.24
C LEU A 105 1.53 5.51 -18.67
N MET A 106 1.06 6.17 -19.74
CA MET A 106 1.59 7.48 -20.13
C MET A 106 1.46 8.46 -18.96
N PRO A 107 2.37 9.45 -18.84
CA PRO A 107 2.34 10.41 -17.73
C PRO A 107 0.99 11.13 -17.58
N GLU A 108 0.36 11.48 -18.69
CA GLU A 108 -0.95 12.16 -18.74
C GLU A 108 -2.06 11.25 -18.22
N ASP A 109 -2.13 10.00 -18.70
CA ASP A 109 -3.12 9.00 -18.28
C ASP A 109 -2.95 8.67 -16.80
N ARG A 110 -1.69 8.56 -16.36
CA ARG A 110 -1.37 8.34 -14.94
C ARG A 110 -1.84 9.49 -14.07
N ALA A 111 -1.61 10.74 -14.49
CA ALA A 111 -2.05 11.93 -13.77
C ALA A 111 -3.59 11.99 -13.69
N GLU A 112 -4.27 11.66 -14.78
CA GLU A 112 -5.73 11.62 -14.79
C GLU A 112 -6.28 10.49 -13.89
N THR A 113 -5.72 9.29 -13.96
CA THR A 113 -6.10 8.19 -13.06
C THR A 113 -5.93 8.57 -11.59
N ILE A 114 -4.84 9.25 -11.23
CA ILE A 114 -4.63 9.74 -9.85
C ILE A 114 -5.73 10.72 -9.43
N LYS A 115 -6.16 11.63 -10.32
CA LYS A 115 -7.27 12.56 -10.03
C LYS A 115 -8.60 11.82 -9.85
N VAL A 116 -8.87 10.83 -10.71
CA VAL A 116 -10.09 10.01 -10.60
C VAL A 116 -10.11 9.27 -9.27
N VAL A 117 -9.01 8.59 -8.92
CA VAL A 117 -8.89 7.86 -7.66
C VAL A 117 -9.08 8.77 -6.45
N LYS A 118 -8.45 9.96 -6.42
CA LYS A 118 -8.64 10.93 -5.33
C LYS A 118 -10.11 11.34 -5.17
N ARG A 119 -10.75 11.72 -6.27
CA ARG A 119 -12.18 12.11 -6.27
C ARG A 119 -13.08 10.98 -5.76
N ARG A 120 -12.80 9.72 -6.15
CA ARG A 120 -13.54 8.55 -5.67
C ARG A 120 -13.33 8.30 -4.18
N LEU A 121 -12.10 8.44 -3.69
CA LEU A 121 -11.79 8.31 -2.25
C LEU A 121 -12.41 9.41 -1.38
N GLU A 122 -12.62 10.59 -1.94
CA GLU A 122 -13.29 11.72 -1.26
C GLU A 122 -14.82 11.56 -1.20
N ASN A 123 -15.38 10.65 -2.00
CA ASN A 123 -16.81 10.39 -2.05
C ASN A 123 -17.20 9.24 -1.10
N PRO A 124 -17.83 9.50 0.05
CA PRO A 124 -18.13 8.47 1.04
C PRO A 124 -19.20 7.45 0.58
N VAL A 125 -19.92 7.75 -0.49
CA VAL A 125 -20.94 6.86 -1.06
C VAL A 125 -20.33 5.89 -2.09
N ASP A 126 -19.25 6.29 -2.76
CA ASP A 126 -18.55 5.49 -3.77
C ASP A 126 -17.55 4.54 -3.11
N THR A 127 -18.03 3.43 -2.58
CA THR A 127 -17.20 2.47 -1.84
C THR A 127 -16.95 1.17 -2.57
N ASN A 128 -17.81 0.77 -3.52
CA ASN A 128 -17.73 -0.56 -4.14
C ASN A 128 -16.79 -0.58 -5.36
N TRP A 129 -15.54 -0.28 -5.16
CA TRP A 129 -14.52 -0.32 -6.20
C TRP A 129 -13.13 -0.70 -5.67
N VAL A 130 -12.21 -0.96 -6.58
CA VAL A 130 -10.82 -1.32 -6.29
C VAL A 130 -9.86 -0.56 -7.20
N LEU A 131 -8.74 -0.12 -6.64
CA LEU A 131 -7.56 0.27 -7.41
C LEU A 131 -6.61 -0.92 -7.51
N VAL A 132 -6.37 -1.40 -8.73
CA VAL A 132 -5.31 -2.38 -9.00
C VAL A 132 -4.07 -1.62 -9.50
N ALA A 133 -2.96 -1.76 -8.79
CA ALA A 133 -1.76 -0.98 -9.08
C ALA A 133 -0.48 -1.81 -8.95
N THR A 134 0.63 -1.23 -9.41
CA THR A 134 1.98 -1.66 -9.07
C THR A 134 2.52 -0.88 -7.87
N SER A 135 3.77 -1.12 -7.47
CA SER A 135 4.44 -0.40 -6.37
C SER A 135 4.49 1.13 -6.53
N CYS A 136 4.10 1.66 -7.67
CA CYS A 136 4.04 3.12 -7.91
C CYS A 136 3.10 3.88 -6.96
N VAL A 137 2.22 3.18 -6.24
CA VAL A 137 1.33 3.77 -5.22
C VAL A 137 1.92 3.75 -3.80
N GLU A 138 3.00 3.02 -3.59
CA GLU A 138 3.65 2.91 -2.28
C GLU A 138 4.29 4.24 -1.84
N ALA A 139 4.71 5.07 -2.82
CA ALA A 139 5.27 6.39 -2.59
C ALA A 139 4.68 7.45 -3.53
N GLY A 140 4.72 8.70 -3.15
CA GLY A 140 4.39 9.84 -4.01
C GLY A 140 2.89 10.13 -4.23
N VAL A 141 1.98 9.33 -3.68
CA VAL A 141 0.53 9.57 -3.75
C VAL A 141 -0.08 9.64 -2.37
N ASP A 142 -1.10 10.46 -2.21
CA ASP A 142 -1.83 10.60 -0.96
C ASP A 142 -3.20 9.93 -1.10
N PHE A 143 -3.21 8.61 -0.83
CA PHE A 143 -4.40 7.77 -0.86
C PHE A 143 -4.67 7.18 0.53
N SER A 144 -5.97 6.96 0.83
CA SER A 144 -6.43 6.31 2.05
C SER A 144 -7.56 5.33 1.70
N PHE A 145 -7.21 4.06 1.57
CA PHE A 145 -8.16 2.98 1.29
C PHE A 145 -8.61 2.32 2.59
N ARG A 146 -9.76 1.64 2.58
CA ARG A 146 -10.26 0.89 3.74
C ARG A 146 -9.49 -0.40 3.94
N ILE A 147 -9.21 -1.13 2.86
CA ILE A 147 -8.53 -2.43 2.90
C ILE A 147 -7.51 -2.53 1.77
N GLY A 148 -6.43 -3.26 2.03
CA GLY A 148 -5.36 -3.46 1.06
C GLY A 148 -4.95 -4.92 0.91
N PHE A 149 -4.46 -5.22 -0.29
CA PHE A 149 -3.91 -6.51 -0.69
C PHE A 149 -2.57 -6.28 -1.38
N ARG A 150 -1.51 -6.85 -0.85
CA ARG A 150 -0.16 -6.74 -1.40
C ARG A 150 0.35 -8.12 -1.78
N GLU A 151 0.59 -8.35 -3.06
CA GLU A 151 1.32 -9.53 -3.51
C GLU A 151 2.65 -9.62 -2.78
N LEU A 152 3.07 -10.82 -2.41
CA LEU A 152 4.26 -11.08 -1.58
C LEU A 152 5.48 -10.31 -2.09
N ALA A 153 6.05 -9.50 -1.21
CA ALA A 153 7.20 -8.66 -1.47
C ALA A 153 8.03 -8.47 -0.18
N SER A 154 8.94 -7.52 -0.17
CA SER A 154 9.70 -7.20 1.04
C SER A 154 8.81 -6.63 2.14
N VAL A 155 9.21 -6.81 3.41
CA VAL A 155 8.54 -6.21 4.57
C VAL A 155 8.43 -4.68 4.42
N LEU A 156 9.45 -4.04 3.85
CA LEU A 156 9.45 -2.59 3.61
C LEU A 156 8.32 -2.20 2.65
N SER A 157 8.17 -2.93 1.54
CA SER A 157 7.09 -2.70 0.57
C SER A 157 5.71 -2.90 1.20
N LEU A 158 5.55 -3.95 2.02
CA LEU A 158 4.31 -4.19 2.77
C LEU A 158 3.97 -3.02 3.70
N LEU A 159 4.94 -2.49 4.45
CA LEU A 159 4.74 -1.34 5.33
C LEU A 159 4.42 -0.06 4.57
N GLN A 160 5.03 0.16 3.40
CA GLN A 160 4.71 1.31 2.54
C GLN A 160 3.30 1.22 1.98
N ALA A 161 2.89 0.02 1.56
CA ALA A 161 1.52 -0.27 1.13
C ALA A 161 0.51 -0.08 2.27
N ALA A 162 0.82 -0.58 3.48
CA ALA A 162 0.01 -0.40 4.68
C ALA A 162 -0.18 1.08 5.04
N GLY A 163 0.81 1.93 4.76
CA GLY A 163 0.69 3.39 4.89
C GLY A 163 -0.33 4.05 3.98
N ARG A 164 -0.96 3.30 3.05
CA ARG A 164 -2.06 3.74 2.18
C ARG A 164 -3.43 3.24 2.64
N ILE A 165 -3.45 2.48 3.73
CA ILE A 165 -4.68 1.91 4.30
C ILE A 165 -5.03 2.68 5.55
N ASP A 166 -6.29 3.11 5.64
CA ASP A 166 -6.86 3.88 6.75
C ASP A 166 -5.93 4.98 7.28
N ARG A 167 -5.31 5.71 6.38
CA ARG A 167 -4.32 6.72 6.72
C ARG A 167 -4.86 7.78 7.68
N ASN A 168 -6.15 8.04 7.58
CA ASN A 168 -6.83 9.06 8.37
C ASN A 168 -7.51 8.50 9.63
N GLY A 169 -7.44 7.18 9.87
CA GLY A 169 -8.03 6.54 11.04
C GLY A 169 -9.56 6.53 11.06
N PHE A 170 -10.23 6.47 9.90
CA PHE A 170 -11.69 6.49 9.79
C PHE A 170 -12.35 5.12 9.90
N TYR A 171 -11.58 4.04 9.61
CA TYR A 171 -12.08 2.68 9.58
C TYR A 171 -11.50 1.89 10.75
N GLY A 172 -12.29 1.50 11.72
CA GLY A 172 -11.81 0.76 12.89
C GLY A 172 -11.40 -0.70 12.62
N ASP A 173 -11.61 -1.19 11.39
CA ASP A 173 -11.40 -2.58 10.95
C ASP A 173 -10.44 -2.71 9.76
N ALA A 174 -9.59 -1.72 9.55
CA ALA A 174 -8.68 -1.66 8.41
C ALA A 174 -7.66 -2.80 8.42
N LYS A 175 -7.50 -3.47 7.27
CA LYS A 175 -6.58 -4.60 7.11
C LYS A 175 -5.69 -4.42 5.91
N MET A 176 -4.45 -4.88 6.05
CA MET A 176 -3.51 -5.06 4.95
C MET A 176 -3.14 -6.53 4.83
N TRP A 177 -3.58 -7.16 3.77
CA TRP A 177 -3.31 -8.56 3.46
C TRP A 177 -2.05 -8.70 2.61
N SER A 178 -1.20 -9.65 2.96
CA SER A 178 -0.15 -10.15 2.07
C SER A 178 -0.55 -11.51 1.52
N PHE A 179 -0.35 -11.75 0.24
CA PHE A 179 -0.73 -12.97 -0.46
C PHE A 179 0.30 -13.34 -1.53
N SER A 180 0.26 -14.59 -2.01
CA SER A 180 1.02 -15.04 -3.19
C SER A 180 0.07 -15.54 -4.29
N MET A 181 0.51 -15.43 -5.54
CA MET A 181 -0.19 -16.00 -6.70
C MET A 181 0.29 -17.41 -6.98
N GLN A 182 -0.58 -18.23 -7.58
CA GLN A 182 -0.17 -19.48 -8.23
C GLN A 182 0.61 -19.12 -9.50
N ASP A 183 1.67 -19.90 -9.81
CA ASP A 183 2.46 -19.80 -11.04
C ASP A 183 1.64 -20.15 -12.28
#